data_0005b288d538edd98f51a3c725ba25e1
#
_entry.id   0005b288d538edd98f51a3c725ba25e1
#
_cell.length_a   1.000
_cell.length_b   1.000
_cell.length_c   1.000
_cell.angle_alpha   90.00
_cell.angle_beta   90.00
_cell.angle_gamma   90.00
#
_symmetry.space_group_name_H-M   'P 1'
#
loop_
_entity.id
_entity.type
_entity.pdbx_description
1 polymer ?
#
loop_
_entity_poly.entity_id
_entity_poly.type
_entity_poly.pdbx_seq_one_letter_code
_entity_poly.pdbx_strand_id
1 'polypeptide(L)'
;MQCIVNRRDQFSAVGRYWFPELNEIENLEKFGAYSKFPGHGHNYVLFISMIGELDEYGMVLNLSDVKHVIKEEVTGQLDFSYLNDVWTEFQQTLPTTENIARVIWERLAPHLPLVRVQLFEHPQLWADYQGEGKQANLTIRTHFSAAHRLAPNLSANKYGRCTQTHGHNYHLEVTVEGEIDSRTGMIVDVAALNRVVEDYVVKIFDHSCVNEDIPYFADIVPTTENISRYIHGLLESPIDELGVKLSNVKLFESHQLWADYSGQGMEGYLSISTHFSSAHRLAHPDLSLAKNTEIYGKCARVNGHGHNYQLEVTIKGDIDSSTGMVIDLGALNQIITDYVIEPFDHTFLNKDVAFFNQVVPTAENIALYISNTLRSPIQELGATLYKVKLVESPNNACEIYAADSESISVNAAVSQPVLAIV
;
A
#
# COMPACT_ATOMS: atom_id res chain seq x y z
N MET A 1 19.95 -5.93 -8.08
CA MET A 1 18.47 -6.01 -7.99
C MET A 1 18.02 -4.87 -7.11
N GLN A 2 17.04 -4.11 -7.58
CA GLN A 2 16.56 -2.94 -6.85
C GLN A 2 15.59 -3.34 -5.73
N CYS A 3 15.69 -2.66 -4.60
CA CYS A 3 14.81 -2.78 -3.45
C CYS A 3 14.20 -1.41 -3.15
N ILE A 4 12.93 -1.39 -2.80
CA ILE A 4 12.26 -0.19 -2.29
C ILE A 4 12.18 -0.30 -0.78
N VAL A 5 12.76 0.68 -0.08
CA VAL A 5 12.66 0.80 1.37
C VAL A 5 11.65 1.88 1.72
N ASN A 6 10.79 1.59 2.70
CA ASN A 6 9.72 2.47 3.14
C ASN A 6 10.00 2.93 4.56
N ARG A 7 9.96 4.25 4.76
CA ARG A 7 10.04 4.87 6.07
C ARG A 7 8.73 5.57 6.41
N ARG A 8 8.13 5.20 7.54
CA ARG A 8 6.95 5.86 8.11
C ARG A 8 7.39 6.96 9.09
N ASP A 9 6.73 8.11 9.01
CA ASP A 9 6.77 9.19 9.98
C ASP A 9 5.36 9.78 10.17
N GLN A 10 5.19 10.78 11.03
CA GLN A 10 3.91 11.44 11.29
C GLN A 10 4.11 12.86 11.80
N PHE A 11 3.12 13.70 11.58
CA PHE A 11 3.04 15.06 12.14
C PHE A 11 1.59 15.47 12.33
N SER A 12 1.35 16.41 13.25
CA SER A 12 0.03 17.00 13.50
C SER A 12 0.03 18.42 12.98
N ALA A 13 -0.91 18.78 12.12
CA ALA A 13 -0.98 20.12 11.56
C ALA A 13 -2.44 20.55 11.34
N VAL A 14 -2.63 21.89 11.26
CA VAL A 14 -3.92 22.52 10.96
C VAL A 14 -3.84 23.20 9.60
N GLY A 15 -4.85 23.01 8.77
CA GLY A 15 -4.99 23.68 7.47
C GLY A 15 -6.36 24.31 7.28
N ARG A 16 -6.44 25.25 6.37
CA ARG A 16 -7.69 25.89 5.98
C ARG A 16 -7.78 26.02 4.47
N TYR A 17 -8.92 25.66 3.90
CA TYR A 17 -9.19 25.91 2.48
C TYR A 17 -9.89 27.26 2.37
N TRP A 18 -9.14 28.24 1.89
CA TRP A 18 -9.61 29.63 1.85
C TRP A 18 -9.04 30.39 0.66
N PHE A 19 -9.91 31.00 -0.12
CA PHE A 19 -9.51 31.94 -1.16
C PHE A 19 -9.73 33.38 -0.69
N PRO A 20 -8.68 34.19 -0.59
CA PRO A 20 -8.79 35.56 -0.09
C PRO A 20 -9.70 36.47 -0.92
N GLU A 21 -9.87 36.19 -2.21
CA GLU A 21 -10.72 36.93 -3.15
C GLU A 21 -12.21 36.60 -3.03
N LEU A 22 -12.56 35.51 -2.32
CA LEU A 22 -13.94 35.13 -2.02
C LEU A 22 -14.33 35.63 -0.63
N ASN A 23 -15.59 35.99 -0.47
CA ASN A 23 -16.12 36.32 0.84
C ASN A 23 -16.36 35.04 1.68
N GLU A 24 -16.77 35.20 2.94
CA GLU A 24 -16.96 34.09 3.86
C GLU A 24 -18.04 33.09 3.41
N ILE A 25 -19.13 33.61 2.82
CA ILE A 25 -20.25 32.78 2.33
C ILE A 25 -19.78 31.96 1.12
N GLU A 26 -19.10 32.58 0.17
CA GLU A 26 -18.59 31.94 -1.04
C GLU A 26 -17.53 30.85 -0.68
N ASN A 27 -16.64 31.13 0.28
CA ASN A 27 -15.69 30.13 0.77
C ASN A 27 -16.40 28.95 1.48
N LEU A 28 -17.43 29.25 2.27
CA LEU A 28 -18.21 28.22 2.95
C LEU A 28 -19.01 27.35 1.94
N GLU A 29 -19.59 27.94 0.93
CA GLU A 29 -20.29 27.22 -0.14
C GLU A 29 -19.33 26.32 -0.92
N LYS A 30 -18.11 26.80 -1.19
CA LYS A 30 -17.11 26.08 -1.97
C LYS A 30 -16.42 24.97 -1.21
N PHE A 31 -16.02 25.21 0.03
CA PHE A 31 -15.16 24.30 0.82
C PHE A 31 -15.83 23.77 2.10
N GLY A 32 -17.07 24.13 2.37
CA GLY A 32 -17.79 23.65 3.53
C GLY A 32 -17.04 23.92 4.85
N ALA A 33 -16.97 22.90 5.70
CA ALA A 33 -16.30 22.98 7.00
C ALA A 33 -14.80 23.28 6.90
N TYR A 34 -14.14 22.95 5.80
CA TYR A 34 -12.71 23.21 5.57
C TYR A 34 -12.35 24.69 5.46
N SER A 35 -13.33 25.56 5.18
CA SER A 35 -13.12 27.01 5.12
C SER A 35 -13.24 27.73 6.47
N LYS A 36 -13.77 27.07 7.51
CA LYS A 36 -14.02 27.71 8.81
C LYS A 36 -12.72 28.04 9.54
N PHE A 37 -12.69 29.24 10.16
CA PHE A 37 -11.57 29.63 11.05
C PHE A 37 -11.64 28.89 12.41
N PRO A 38 -10.52 28.44 12.98
CA PRO A 38 -9.13 28.62 12.53
C PRO A 38 -8.68 27.63 11.46
N GLY A 39 -9.50 26.67 11.07
CA GLY A 39 -9.20 25.58 10.16
C GLY A 39 -9.55 24.24 10.79
N HIS A 40 -9.13 23.17 10.14
CA HIS A 40 -9.28 21.80 10.61
C HIS A 40 -7.88 21.16 10.73
N GLY A 41 -7.72 20.23 11.65
CA GLY A 41 -6.43 19.60 11.92
C GLY A 41 -6.50 18.10 11.80
N HIS A 42 -5.36 17.52 11.36
CA HIS A 42 -5.19 16.08 11.22
C HIS A 42 -3.87 15.62 11.84
N ASN A 43 -3.86 14.34 12.22
CA ASN A 43 -2.63 13.59 12.49
C ASN A 43 -2.23 12.91 11.19
N TYR A 44 -1.42 13.60 10.41
CA TYR A 44 -0.94 13.08 9.14
C TYR A 44 0.02 11.91 9.35
N VAL A 45 -0.14 10.85 8.55
CA VAL A 45 0.80 9.74 8.49
C VAL A 45 1.50 9.77 7.13
N LEU A 46 2.83 9.79 7.18
CA LEU A 46 3.69 9.94 6.01
C LEU A 46 4.48 8.67 5.77
N PHE A 47 4.47 8.16 4.54
CA PHE A 47 5.38 7.10 4.09
C PHE A 47 6.25 7.64 2.97
N ILE A 48 7.56 7.49 3.13
CA ILE A 48 8.56 7.84 2.14
C ILE A 48 9.15 6.55 1.59
N SER A 49 8.99 6.33 0.30
CA SER A 49 9.53 5.17 -0.43
C SER A 49 10.75 5.60 -1.24
N MET A 50 11.85 4.90 -1.05
CA MET A 50 13.15 5.16 -1.69
C MET A 50 13.63 3.89 -2.38
N ILE A 51 14.26 4.03 -3.54
CA ILE A 51 14.78 2.90 -4.32
C ILE A 51 16.30 2.92 -4.37
N GLY A 52 16.90 1.74 -4.36
CA GLY A 52 18.32 1.57 -4.58
C GLY A 52 18.73 0.11 -4.69
N GLU A 53 20.00 -0.10 -4.95
CA GLU A 53 20.64 -1.42 -4.84
C GLU A 53 21.18 -1.60 -3.41
N LEU A 54 21.26 -2.85 -2.96
CA LEU A 54 21.87 -3.14 -1.67
C LEU A 54 23.38 -2.89 -1.74
N ASP A 55 23.89 -2.21 -0.73
CA ASP A 55 25.32 -2.02 -0.54
C ASP A 55 26.01 -3.29 0.01
N GLU A 56 27.30 -3.20 0.26
CA GLU A 56 28.09 -4.30 0.86
C GLU A 56 27.63 -4.69 2.27
N TYR A 57 26.84 -3.83 2.95
CA TYR A 57 26.27 -4.07 4.27
C TYR A 57 24.84 -4.64 4.23
N GLY A 58 24.29 -4.83 3.03
CA GLY A 58 22.94 -5.35 2.80
C GLY A 58 21.82 -4.33 3.00
N MET A 59 22.11 -3.04 2.90
CA MET A 59 21.15 -1.94 3.04
C MET A 59 21.06 -1.12 1.75
N VAL A 60 19.88 -0.61 1.45
CA VAL A 60 19.71 0.44 0.42
C VAL A 60 20.19 1.79 0.96
N LEU A 61 19.76 2.11 2.18
CA LEU A 61 20.09 3.35 2.89
C LEU A 61 20.09 3.11 4.39
N ASN A 62 20.88 3.89 5.13
CA ASN A 62 20.77 3.91 6.59
C ASN A 62 19.49 4.65 6.99
N LEU A 63 18.49 3.92 7.49
CA LEU A 63 17.19 4.48 7.86
C LEU A 63 17.24 5.49 9.03
N SER A 64 18.35 5.52 9.81
CA SER A 64 18.55 6.56 10.82
C SER A 64 18.86 7.91 10.18
N ASP A 65 19.66 7.92 9.12
CA ASP A 65 20.00 9.12 8.37
C ASP A 65 18.77 9.62 7.60
N VAL A 66 18.02 8.70 6.98
CA VAL A 66 16.73 9.03 6.33
C VAL A 66 15.77 9.70 7.30
N LYS A 67 15.64 9.16 8.53
CA LYS A 67 14.79 9.76 9.57
C LYS A 67 15.25 11.20 9.90
N HIS A 68 16.56 11.44 9.93
CA HIS A 68 17.07 12.77 10.23
C HIS A 68 16.70 13.77 9.14
N VAL A 69 16.89 13.39 7.87
CA VAL A 69 16.49 14.20 6.71
C VAL A 69 14.98 14.50 6.74
N ILE A 70 14.13 13.50 6.93
CA ILE A 70 12.67 13.68 7.00
C ILE A 70 12.30 14.66 8.13
N LYS A 71 12.98 14.55 9.27
CA LYS A 71 12.71 15.44 10.41
C LYS A 71 13.14 16.88 10.13
N GLU A 72 14.30 17.09 9.52
CA GLU A 72 14.80 18.42 9.21
C GLU A 72 13.99 19.13 8.14
N GLU A 73 13.70 18.42 7.04
CA GLU A 73 13.07 19.00 5.86
C GLU A 73 11.54 19.04 5.92
N VAL A 74 10.91 18.17 6.73
CA VAL A 74 9.47 18.01 6.72
C VAL A 74 8.87 18.03 8.12
N THR A 75 8.98 16.92 8.89
CA THR A 75 8.16 16.76 10.09
C THR A 75 8.50 17.74 11.20
N GLY A 76 9.77 18.17 11.33
CA GLY A 76 10.17 19.19 12.29
C GLY A 76 9.62 20.59 12.00
N GLN A 77 9.21 20.86 10.76
CA GLN A 77 8.61 22.12 10.35
C GLN A 77 7.07 22.06 10.37
N LEU A 78 6.49 20.92 9.99
CA LEU A 78 5.04 20.75 9.88
C LEU A 78 4.36 20.42 11.21
N ASP A 79 5.07 19.76 12.14
CA ASP A 79 4.46 19.30 13.38
C ASP A 79 4.03 20.49 14.25
N PHE A 80 2.76 20.46 14.69
CA PHE A 80 2.07 21.55 15.39
C PHE A 80 2.04 22.89 14.65
N SER A 81 2.09 22.89 13.32
CA SER A 81 2.05 24.09 12.49
C SER A 81 0.65 24.41 11.94
N TYR A 82 0.53 25.65 11.42
CA TYR A 82 -0.56 26.07 10.55
C TYR A 82 -0.06 26.01 9.09
N LEU A 83 -0.56 25.05 8.31
CA LEU A 83 -0.05 24.73 6.98
C LEU A 83 -0.03 25.92 6.03
N ASN A 84 -1.05 26.79 6.09
CA ASN A 84 -1.15 27.93 5.21
C ASN A 84 -0.04 28.97 5.41
N ASP A 85 0.63 28.94 6.58
CA ASP A 85 1.68 29.93 6.93
C ASP A 85 3.10 29.33 6.95
N VAL A 86 3.22 27.99 7.11
CA VAL A 86 4.51 27.34 7.34
C VAL A 86 5.39 27.32 6.10
N TRP A 87 4.80 27.09 4.94
CA TRP A 87 5.51 27.09 3.66
C TRP A 87 4.85 28.02 2.65
N THR A 88 5.66 28.71 1.86
CA THR A 88 5.21 29.71 0.87
C THR A 88 4.33 29.10 -0.21
N GLU A 89 4.52 27.82 -0.52
CA GLU A 89 3.74 27.05 -1.49
C GLU A 89 2.25 27.04 -1.12
N PHE A 90 1.92 26.97 0.17
CA PHE A 90 0.54 26.91 0.65
C PHE A 90 -0.14 28.31 0.77
N GLN A 91 0.62 29.39 0.53
CA GLN A 91 0.04 30.72 0.41
C GLN A 91 -0.58 30.98 -0.98
N GLN A 92 -0.16 30.20 -1.99
CA GLN A 92 -0.62 30.32 -3.38
C GLN A 92 -1.61 29.23 -3.80
N THR A 93 -1.46 28.04 -3.22
CA THR A 93 -2.28 26.85 -3.51
C THR A 93 -2.72 26.22 -2.19
N LEU A 94 -3.95 25.72 -2.12
CA LEU A 94 -4.49 25.16 -0.88
C LEU A 94 -3.65 23.95 -0.41
N PRO A 95 -3.50 23.76 0.92
CA PRO A 95 -2.82 22.63 1.51
C PRO A 95 -3.71 21.37 1.49
N THR A 96 -4.05 20.89 0.31
CA THR A 96 -4.74 19.62 0.11
C THR A 96 -3.75 18.47 0.29
N THR A 97 -4.25 17.27 0.53
CA THR A 97 -3.41 16.08 0.76
C THR A 97 -2.45 15.84 -0.40
N GLU A 98 -2.92 16.01 -1.65
CA GLU A 98 -2.11 15.84 -2.87
C GLU A 98 -1.02 16.92 -2.97
N ASN A 99 -1.38 18.17 -2.70
CA ASN A 99 -0.43 19.28 -2.77
C ASN A 99 0.61 19.21 -1.64
N ILE A 100 0.23 18.79 -0.44
CA ILE A 100 1.17 18.56 0.65
C ILE A 100 2.15 17.44 0.27
N ALA A 101 1.67 16.31 -0.27
CA ALA A 101 2.52 15.20 -0.71
C ALA A 101 3.52 15.65 -1.78
N ARG A 102 3.07 16.47 -2.76
CA ARG A 102 3.93 17.05 -3.80
C ARG A 102 5.02 17.95 -3.20
N VAL A 103 4.67 18.87 -2.31
CA VAL A 103 5.64 19.79 -1.67
C VAL A 103 6.64 19.02 -0.80
N ILE A 104 6.18 17.99 -0.07
CA ILE A 104 7.08 17.09 0.68
C ILE A 104 8.07 16.40 -0.27
N TRP A 105 7.62 15.92 -1.42
CA TRP A 105 8.51 15.35 -2.43
C TRP A 105 9.57 16.35 -2.89
N GLU A 106 9.17 17.55 -3.25
CA GLU A 106 10.08 18.59 -3.74
C GLU A 106 11.19 18.93 -2.72
N ARG A 107 10.88 18.87 -1.42
CA ARG A 107 11.83 19.09 -0.33
C ARG A 107 12.77 17.91 -0.10
N LEU A 108 12.29 16.70 -0.23
CA LEU A 108 13.08 15.50 0.04
C LEU A 108 13.88 15.00 -1.17
N ALA A 109 13.42 15.24 -2.39
CA ALA A 109 14.06 14.76 -3.62
C ALA A 109 15.53 15.17 -3.81
N PRO A 110 16.00 16.35 -3.36
CA PRO A 110 17.43 16.69 -3.39
C PRO A 110 18.31 15.81 -2.48
N HIS A 111 17.72 15.13 -1.49
CA HIS A 111 18.43 14.43 -0.43
C HIS A 111 18.27 12.91 -0.49
N LEU A 112 17.15 12.41 -1.08
CA LEU A 112 16.78 11.01 -1.04
C LEU A 112 16.39 10.50 -2.44
N PRO A 113 16.72 9.25 -2.80
CA PRO A 113 16.32 8.62 -4.06
C PRO A 113 14.84 8.18 -4.02
N LEU A 114 13.94 9.15 -4.04
CA LEU A 114 12.51 8.93 -3.89
C LEU A 114 11.90 8.20 -5.07
N VAL A 115 10.92 7.35 -4.79
CA VAL A 115 9.99 6.79 -5.78
C VAL A 115 8.53 7.10 -5.44
N ARG A 116 8.23 7.41 -4.17
CA ARG A 116 6.88 7.76 -3.73
C ARG A 116 6.89 8.52 -2.42
N VAL A 117 6.06 9.52 -2.33
CA VAL A 117 5.58 10.13 -1.08
C VAL A 117 4.10 9.80 -0.95
N GLN A 118 3.73 9.08 0.11
CA GLN A 118 2.34 8.76 0.41
C GLN A 118 1.96 9.47 1.71
N LEU A 119 0.88 10.26 1.66
CA LEU A 119 0.41 11.07 2.78
C LEU A 119 -1.03 10.75 3.10
N PHE A 120 -1.27 10.24 4.30
CA PHE A 120 -2.60 10.04 4.85
C PHE A 120 -3.04 11.27 5.62
N GLU A 121 -4.16 11.84 5.23
CA GLU A 121 -4.87 12.85 6.01
C GLU A 121 -5.64 12.17 7.14
N HIS A 122 -6.30 11.06 6.84
CA HIS A 122 -6.92 10.13 7.78
C HIS A 122 -7.01 8.71 7.14
N PRO A 123 -7.38 7.66 7.91
CA PRO A 123 -7.34 6.27 7.40
C PRO A 123 -8.18 5.98 6.14
N GLN A 124 -9.12 6.87 5.79
CA GLN A 124 -9.97 6.72 4.61
C GLN A 124 -9.60 7.64 3.45
N LEU A 125 -8.56 8.50 3.60
CA LEU A 125 -8.14 9.43 2.55
C LEU A 125 -6.63 9.62 2.57
N TRP A 126 -5.99 9.42 1.43
CA TRP A 126 -4.55 9.69 1.25
C TRP A 126 -4.23 9.99 -0.21
N ALA A 127 -3.10 10.63 -0.40
CA ALA A 127 -2.52 10.89 -1.70
C ALA A 127 -1.15 10.22 -1.86
N ASP A 128 -0.84 9.83 -3.10
CA ASP A 128 0.47 9.35 -3.53
C ASP A 128 1.03 10.29 -4.59
N TYR A 129 2.27 10.75 -4.38
CA TYR A 129 3.00 11.56 -5.35
C TYR A 129 4.33 10.88 -5.71
N GLN A 130 4.64 10.82 -7.02
CA GLN A 130 5.76 10.04 -7.56
C GLN A 130 6.77 10.89 -8.33
N GLY A 131 6.68 12.22 -8.23
CA GLY A 131 7.60 13.12 -8.90
C GLY A 131 7.28 13.41 -10.37
N GLU A 132 6.10 13.05 -10.84
CA GLU A 132 5.70 13.19 -12.26
C GLU A 132 4.98 14.53 -12.53
N GLY A 133 5.67 15.63 -12.37
CA GLY A 133 5.15 16.96 -12.66
C GLY A 133 3.97 17.34 -11.76
N LYS A 134 2.75 17.38 -12.33
CA LYS A 134 1.53 17.65 -11.57
C LYS A 134 0.67 16.42 -11.32
N GLN A 135 1.05 15.26 -11.84
CA GLN A 135 0.27 14.03 -11.66
C GLN A 135 0.37 13.53 -10.23
N ALA A 136 -0.79 13.18 -9.66
CA ALA A 136 -0.89 12.54 -8.36
C ALA A 136 -2.01 11.52 -8.35
N ASN A 137 -1.95 10.60 -7.39
CA ASN A 137 -3.03 9.68 -7.10
C ASN A 137 -3.71 10.08 -5.80
N LEU A 138 -5.04 9.97 -5.76
CA LEU A 138 -5.84 10.13 -4.56
C LEU A 138 -6.62 8.85 -4.33
N THR A 139 -6.57 8.32 -3.11
CA THR A 139 -7.30 7.12 -2.74
C THR A 139 -8.29 7.42 -1.64
N ILE A 140 -9.51 6.96 -1.84
CA ILE A 140 -10.53 6.91 -0.79
C ILE A 140 -10.77 5.46 -0.39
N ARG A 141 -11.07 5.25 0.91
CA ARG A 141 -11.43 3.93 1.45
C ARG A 141 -12.84 3.98 2.02
N THR A 142 -13.64 2.98 1.66
CA THR A 142 -14.96 2.71 2.23
C THR A 142 -15.11 1.24 2.59
N HIS A 143 -16.29 0.81 2.99
CA HIS A 143 -16.59 -0.59 3.29
C HIS A 143 -18.05 -0.90 2.97
N PHE A 144 -18.33 -2.18 2.79
CA PHE A 144 -19.69 -2.74 2.71
C PHE A 144 -19.69 -4.17 3.26
N SER A 145 -20.86 -4.64 3.70
CA SER A 145 -21.05 -6.01 4.16
C SER A 145 -21.81 -6.80 3.11
N ALA A 146 -21.26 -7.90 2.62
CA ALA A 146 -21.93 -8.74 1.64
C ALA A 146 -21.69 -10.22 1.89
N ALA A 147 -22.64 -11.05 1.47
CA ALA A 147 -22.52 -12.50 1.49
C ALA A 147 -22.23 -13.02 0.09
N HIS A 148 -21.45 -14.09 0.01
CA HIS A 148 -21.17 -14.79 -1.24
C HIS A 148 -20.95 -16.30 -1.02
N ARG A 149 -20.84 -17.04 -2.11
CA ARG A 149 -20.33 -18.40 -2.15
C ARG A 149 -19.59 -18.66 -3.44
N LEU A 150 -18.60 -19.53 -3.40
CA LEU A 150 -18.01 -20.05 -4.63
C LEU A 150 -19.03 -20.93 -5.35
N ALA A 151 -18.94 -20.99 -6.68
CA ALA A 151 -19.92 -21.68 -7.51
C ALA A 151 -20.11 -23.16 -7.15
N PRO A 152 -21.35 -23.71 -7.27
CA PRO A 152 -21.65 -25.10 -6.90
C PRO A 152 -20.87 -26.14 -7.70
N ASN A 153 -20.38 -25.80 -8.89
CA ASN A 153 -19.54 -26.65 -9.72
C ASN A 153 -18.10 -26.77 -9.22
N LEU A 154 -17.67 -25.89 -8.29
CA LEU A 154 -16.37 -26.02 -7.65
C LEU A 154 -16.42 -27.07 -6.52
N SER A 155 -15.41 -27.93 -6.49
CA SER A 155 -15.37 -29.05 -5.56
C SER A 155 -15.31 -28.59 -4.10
N ALA A 156 -16.30 -28.96 -3.30
CA ALA A 156 -16.31 -28.75 -1.86
C ALA A 156 -15.12 -29.43 -1.15
N ASN A 157 -14.59 -30.51 -1.71
CA ASN A 157 -13.41 -31.19 -1.18
C ASN A 157 -12.14 -30.31 -1.33
N LYS A 158 -12.11 -29.46 -2.36
CA LYS A 158 -10.98 -28.56 -2.64
C LYS A 158 -11.16 -27.19 -1.97
N TYR A 159 -12.35 -26.61 -2.07
CA TYR A 159 -12.62 -25.24 -1.63
C TYR A 159 -13.35 -25.16 -0.28
N GLY A 160 -13.66 -26.31 0.32
CA GLY A 160 -14.18 -26.41 1.67
C GLY A 160 -15.47 -25.62 1.91
N ARG A 161 -15.49 -24.86 2.99
CA ARG A 161 -16.65 -24.05 3.39
C ARG A 161 -16.92 -22.84 2.51
N CYS A 162 -15.97 -22.41 1.70
CA CYS A 162 -16.18 -21.30 0.76
C CYS A 162 -17.25 -21.60 -0.31
N THR A 163 -17.63 -22.88 -0.50
CA THR A 163 -18.76 -23.28 -1.35
C THR A 163 -20.12 -23.07 -0.67
N GLN A 164 -20.15 -22.78 0.63
CA GLN A 164 -21.35 -22.40 1.39
C GLN A 164 -21.47 -20.88 1.43
N THR A 165 -22.70 -20.37 1.50
CA THR A 165 -22.92 -18.91 1.67
C THR A 165 -22.33 -18.45 3.00
N HIS A 166 -21.45 -17.47 2.93
CA HIS A 166 -20.81 -16.81 4.06
C HIS A 166 -20.63 -15.33 3.73
N GLY A 167 -20.27 -14.51 4.71
CA GLY A 167 -20.21 -13.07 4.53
C GLY A 167 -18.93 -12.45 5.07
N HIS A 168 -18.57 -11.32 4.49
CA HIS A 168 -17.42 -10.51 4.87
C HIS A 168 -17.80 -9.04 5.04
N ASN A 169 -17.05 -8.34 5.86
CA ASN A 169 -16.98 -6.89 5.85
C ASN A 169 -15.86 -6.49 4.89
N TYR A 170 -16.23 -6.26 3.63
CA TYR A 170 -15.29 -5.85 2.62
C TYR A 170 -14.80 -4.42 2.87
N HIS A 171 -13.50 -4.16 2.73
CA HIS A 171 -12.97 -2.82 2.60
C HIS A 171 -12.57 -2.56 1.16
N LEU A 172 -13.01 -1.42 0.66
CA LEU A 172 -12.80 -1.02 -0.73
C LEU A 172 -11.93 0.23 -0.76
N GLU A 173 -10.84 0.18 -1.52
CA GLU A 173 -10.02 1.35 -1.86
C GLU A 173 -10.21 1.65 -3.35
N VAL A 174 -10.53 2.90 -3.63
CA VAL A 174 -10.67 3.42 -5.00
C VAL A 174 -9.62 4.49 -5.20
N THR A 175 -8.70 4.25 -6.12
CA THR A 175 -7.60 5.16 -6.46
C THR A 175 -7.89 5.84 -7.80
N VAL A 176 -7.85 7.15 -7.81
CA VAL A 176 -7.96 7.98 -9.01
C VAL A 176 -6.66 8.73 -9.27
N GLU A 177 -6.36 8.94 -10.55
CA GLU A 177 -5.19 9.67 -11.04
C GLU A 177 -5.64 10.95 -11.73
N GLY A 178 -4.95 12.06 -11.47
CA GLY A 178 -5.25 13.34 -12.10
C GLY A 178 -4.16 14.38 -11.91
N GLU A 179 -4.29 15.51 -12.60
CA GLU A 179 -3.39 16.64 -12.41
C GLU A 179 -3.81 17.48 -11.21
N ILE A 180 -2.84 17.82 -10.36
CA ILE A 180 -3.04 18.77 -9.26
C ILE A 180 -3.32 20.14 -9.85
N ASP A 181 -4.54 20.65 -9.64
CA ASP A 181 -4.92 21.99 -10.06
C ASP A 181 -4.06 23.05 -9.35
N SER A 182 -3.51 23.96 -10.11
CA SER A 182 -2.54 24.93 -9.59
C SER A 182 -3.12 25.95 -8.62
N ARG A 183 -4.44 26.08 -8.52
CA ARG A 183 -5.12 27.01 -7.63
C ARG A 183 -5.71 26.30 -6.40
N THR A 184 -6.40 25.19 -6.62
CA THR A 184 -7.06 24.45 -5.54
C THR A 184 -6.14 23.43 -4.88
N GLY A 185 -5.10 22.97 -5.56
CA GLY A 185 -4.26 21.87 -5.08
C GLY A 185 -4.94 20.49 -5.16
N MET A 186 -6.15 20.40 -5.70
CA MET A 186 -6.94 19.18 -5.76
C MET A 186 -6.82 18.54 -7.15
N ILE A 187 -6.88 17.21 -7.20
CA ILE A 187 -7.09 16.47 -8.45
C ILE A 187 -8.58 16.26 -8.71
N VAL A 188 -9.38 16.12 -7.66
CA VAL A 188 -10.83 15.91 -7.72
C VAL A 188 -11.51 16.42 -6.44
N ASP A 189 -12.78 16.75 -6.50
CA ASP A 189 -13.62 16.95 -5.32
C ASP A 189 -13.88 15.61 -4.62
N VAL A 190 -13.28 15.42 -3.44
CA VAL A 190 -13.40 14.19 -2.63
C VAL A 190 -14.85 13.86 -2.29
N ALA A 191 -15.70 14.87 -2.06
CA ALA A 191 -17.11 14.65 -1.77
C ALA A 191 -17.87 14.13 -3.01
N ALA A 192 -17.50 14.58 -4.21
CA ALA A 192 -18.06 14.05 -5.45
C ALA A 192 -17.60 12.60 -5.70
N LEU A 193 -16.32 12.32 -5.50
CA LEU A 193 -15.76 10.97 -5.61
C LEU A 193 -16.44 9.98 -4.63
N ASN A 194 -16.61 10.39 -3.37
CA ASN A 194 -17.31 9.57 -2.38
C ASN A 194 -18.77 9.30 -2.79
N ARG A 195 -19.49 10.28 -3.33
CA ARG A 195 -20.86 10.06 -3.83
C ARG A 195 -20.91 9.06 -4.97
N VAL A 196 -19.98 9.13 -5.92
CA VAL A 196 -19.89 8.16 -7.02
C VAL A 196 -19.68 6.75 -6.47
N VAL A 197 -18.73 6.55 -5.56
CA VAL A 197 -18.47 5.22 -4.98
C VAL A 197 -19.67 4.72 -4.15
N GLU A 198 -20.32 5.61 -3.40
CA GLU A 198 -21.54 5.28 -2.65
C GLU A 198 -22.67 4.84 -3.57
N ASP A 199 -22.95 5.61 -4.63
CA ASP A 199 -24.09 5.39 -5.51
C ASP A 199 -23.90 4.16 -6.42
N TYR A 200 -22.70 3.94 -6.92
CA TYR A 200 -22.41 2.89 -7.91
C TYR A 200 -21.87 1.58 -7.30
N VAL A 201 -21.41 1.59 -6.04
CA VAL A 201 -20.86 0.39 -5.41
C VAL A 201 -21.53 0.09 -4.08
N VAL A 202 -21.42 0.98 -3.08
CA VAL A 202 -21.87 0.65 -1.72
C VAL A 202 -23.36 0.31 -1.70
N LYS A 203 -24.22 1.11 -2.33
CA LYS A 203 -25.67 0.85 -2.42
C LYS A 203 -26.03 -0.47 -3.12
N ILE A 204 -25.16 -0.98 -4.00
CA ILE A 204 -25.39 -2.23 -4.73
C ILE A 204 -24.95 -3.44 -3.90
N PHE A 205 -23.80 -3.33 -3.22
CA PHE A 205 -23.20 -4.47 -2.53
C PHE A 205 -23.61 -4.57 -1.06
N ASP A 206 -23.85 -3.43 -0.38
CA ASP A 206 -24.08 -3.48 1.06
C ASP A 206 -25.35 -4.23 1.42
N HIS A 207 -25.21 -5.19 2.34
CA HIS A 207 -26.27 -6.12 2.78
C HIS A 207 -26.84 -7.01 1.65
N SER A 208 -26.07 -7.27 0.58
CA SER A 208 -26.46 -8.15 -0.52
C SER A 208 -25.91 -9.58 -0.36
N CYS A 209 -26.56 -10.53 -1.02
CA CYS A 209 -25.99 -11.82 -1.39
C CYS A 209 -25.51 -11.72 -2.85
N VAL A 210 -24.20 -11.56 -3.06
CA VAL A 210 -23.60 -11.24 -4.36
C VAL A 210 -24.06 -12.18 -5.47
N ASN A 211 -24.17 -13.49 -5.18
CA ASN A 211 -24.63 -14.51 -6.15
C ASN A 211 -26.09 -14.36 -6.57
N GLU A 212 -26.96 -13.82 -5.69
CA GLU A 212 -28.40 -13.78 -5.88
C GLU A 212 -28.90 -12.40 -6.30
N ASP A 213 -28.33 -11.35 -5.68
CA ASP A 213 -28.84 -10.00 -5.79
C ASP A 213 -28.17 -9.19 -6.92
N ILE A 214 -26.97 -9.63 -7.37
CA ILE A 214 -26.22 -8.94 -8.43
C ILE A 214 -26.21 -9.82 -9.70
N PRO A 215 -26.99 -9.48 -10.75
CA PRO A 215 -27.18 -10.33 -11.92
C PRO A 215 -25.89 -10.73 -12.65
N TYR A 216 -24.85 -9.90 -12.59
CA TYR A 216 -23.53 -10.20 -13.16
C TYR A 216 -22.92 -11.49 -12.59
N PHE A 217 -23.16 -11.80 -11.32
CA PHE A 217 -22.62 -12.98 -10.65
C PHE A 217 -23.53 -14.22 -10.70
N ALA A 218 -24.60 -14.20 -11.51
CA ALA A 218 -25.41 -15.39 -11.74
C ALA A 218 -24.61 -16.54 -12.39
N ASP A 219 -23.70 -16.18 -13.33
CA ASP A 219 -22.86 -17.12 -14.08
C ASP A 219 -21.35 -16.94 -13.81
N ILE A 220 -20.96 -15.94 -13.03
CA ILE A 220 -19.56 -15.63 -12.71
C ILE A 220 -19.32 -15.88 -11.23
N VAL A 221 -18.23 -16.58 -10.91
CA VAL A 221 -17.86 -16.87 -9.52
C VAL A 221 -17.45 -15.57 -8.82
N PRO A 222 -18.12 -15.18 -7.71
CA PRO A 222 -17.82 -13.93 -6.99
C PRO A 222 -16.60 -14.09 -6.08
N THR A 223 -15.43 -14.30 -6.66
CA THR A 223 -14.15 -14.22 -5.98
C THR A 223 -13.78 -12.74 -5.74
N THR A 224 -12.85 -12.48 -4.85
CA THR A 224 -12.38 -11.12 -4.58
C THR A 224 -11.84 -10.45 -5.85
N GLU A 225 -11.19 -11.23 -6.73
CA GLU A 225 -10.68 -10.75 -8.03
C GLU A 225 -11.82 -10.35 -8.98
N ASN A 226 -12.84 -11.19 -9.13
CA ASN A 226 -13.99 -10.88 -10.00
C ASN A 226 -14.84 -9.73 -9.45
N ILE A 227 -14.99 -9.62 -8.13
CA ILE A 227 -15.71 -8.52 -7.50
C ILE A 227 -14.94 -7.21 -7.73
N SER A 228 -13.62 -7.17 -7.51
CA SER A 228 -12.82 -5.97 -7.75
C SER A 228 -12.86 -5.54 -9.22
N ARG A 229 -12.80 -6.49 -10.15
CA ARG A 229 -12.94 -6.24 -11.59
C ARG A 229 -14.31 -5.68 -11.96
N TYR A 230 -15.38 -6.23 -11.40
CA TYR A 230 -16.75 -5.73 -11.64
C TYR A 230 -16.94 -4.34 -11.09
N ILE A 231 -16.46 -4.06 -9.87
CA ILE A 231 -16.48 -2.72 -9.26
C ILE A 231 -15.73 -1.71 -10.13
N HIS A 232 -14.56 -2.08 -10.67
CA HIS A 232 -13.82 -1.21 -11.59
C HIS A 232 -14.68 -0.84 -12.80
N GLY A 233 -15.33 -1.81 -13.42
CA GLY A 233 -16.22 -1.57 -14.56
C GLY A 233 -17.42 -0.67 -14.25
N LEU A 234 -17.96 -0.72 -13.01
CA LEU A 234 -19.03 0.16 -12.56
C LEU A 234 -18.57 1.61 -12.37
N LEU A 235 -17.31 1.80 -11.96
CA LEU A 235 -16.76 3.10 -11.56
C LEU A 235 -16.08 3.85 -12.71
N GLU A 236 -15.60 3.16 -13.74
CA GLU A 236 -14.77 3.74 -14.80
C GLU A 236 -15.42 4.98 -15.44
N SER A 237 -16.64 4.85 -16.00
CA SER A 237 -17.34 5.97 -16.64
C SER A 237 -17.76 7.09 -15.67
N PRO A 238 -18.36 6.80 -14.50
CA PRO A 238 -18.71 7.85 -13.53
C PRO A 238 -17.52 8.63 -12.98
N ILE A 239 -16.36 8.00 -12.85
CA ILE A 239 -15.13 8.66 -12.41
C ILE A 239 -14.52 9.51 -13.53
N ASP A 240 -14.56 9.04 -14.78
CA ASP A 240 -14.12 9.82 -15.95
C ASP A 240 -14.95 11.13 -16.10
N GLU A 241 -16.25 11.09 -15.80
CA GLU A 241 -17.11 12.28 -15.75
C GLU A 241 -16.69 13.32 -14.70
N LEU A 242 -15.93 12.91 -13.67
CA LEU A 242 -15.33 13.84 -12.69
C LEU A 242 -14.04 14.49 -13.21
N GLY A 243 -13.56 14.14 -14.40
CA GLY A 243 -12.34 14.67 -15.01
C GLY A 243 -11.05 14.03 -14.50
N VAL A 244 -11.13 12.85 -13.86
CA VAL A 244 -9.99 12.06 -13.39
C VAL A 244 -10.10 10.64 -13.91
N LYS A 245 -8.98 9.91 -13.90
CA LYS A 245 -8.93 8.53 -14.37
C LYS A 245 -9.00 7.55 -13.18
N LEU A 246 -9.84 6.52 -13.27
CA LEU A 246 -9.79 5.39 -12.34
C LEU A 246 -8.47 4.62 -12.57
N SER A 247 -7.61 4.61 -11.57
CA SER A 247 -6.28 3.98 -11.64
C SER A 247 -6.30 2.57 -11.07
N ASN A 248 -6.97 2.35 -9.94
CA ASN A 248 -7.01 1.04 -9.29
C ASN A 248 -8.25 0.88 -8.41
N VAL A 249 -8.75 -0.35 -8.35
CA VAL A 249 -9.71 -0.82 -7.36
C VAL A 249 -9.06 -1.91 -6.55
N LYS A 250 -8.97 -1.71 -5.23
CA LYS A 250 -8.46 -2.72 -4.30
C LYS A 250 -9.57 -3.13 -3.34
N LEU A 251 -9.85 -4.43 -3.30
CA LEU A 251 -10.89 -5.01 -2.48
C LEU A 251 -10.30 -5.98 -1.46
N PHE A 252 -10.50 -5.69 -0.20
CA PHE A 252 -10.12 -6.57 0.91
C PHE A 252 -11.32 -7.43 1.31
N GLU A 253 -11.20 -8.71 1.18
CA GLU A 253 -12.12 -9.70 1.77
C GLU A 253 -11.83 -9.85 3.27
N SER A 254 -10.55 -9.76 3.63
CA SER A 254 -10.05 -9.69 5.00
C SER A 254 -8.73 -8.90 5.03
N HIS A 255 -8.18 -8.65 6.24
CA HIS A 255 -6.82 -8.07 6.32
C HIS A 255 -5.71 -9.00 5.85
N GLN A 256 -6.01 -10.25 5.58
CA GLN A 256 -5.04 -11.23 5.10
C GLN A 256 -5.20 -11.55 3.61
N LEU A 257 -6.29 -11.12 2.98
CA LEU A 257 -6.59 -11.41 1.59
C LEU A 257 -7.24 -10.23 0.89
N TRP A 258 -6.65 -9.80 -0.23
CA TRP A 258 -7.22 -8.77 -1.08
C TRP A 258 -6.83 -8.95 -2.54
N ALA A 259 -7.62 -8.40 -3.42
CA ALA A 259 -7.33 -8.32 -4.85
C ALA A 259 -7.24 -6.86 -5.31
N ASP A 260 -6.37 -6.62 -6.28
CA ASP A 260 -6.22 -5.35 -6.99
C ASP A 260 -6.57 -5.54 -8.46
N TYR A 261 -7.28 -4.56 -9.05
CA TYR A 261 -7.60 -4.53 -10.47
C TYR A 261 -7.44 -3.11 -11.03
N SER A 262 -6.66 -2.99 -12.10
CA SER A 262 -6.28 -1.71 -12.73
C SER A 262 -6.84 -1.50 -14.15
N GLY A 263 -7.89 -2.27 -14.52
CA GLY A 263 -8.54 -2.10 -15.82
C GLY A 263 -7.89 -2.85 -17.00
N GLN A 264 -6.99 -3.80 -16.75
CA GLN A 264 -6.22 -4.47 -17.82
C GLN A 264 -6.79 -5.87 -18.16
N GLY A 265 -7.92 -5.92 -18.85
CA GLY A 265 -8.47 -7.16 -19.41
C GLY A 265 -8.80 -8.22 -18.36
N MET A 266 -8.10 -9.35 -18.38
CA MET A 266 -8.26 -10.42 -17.39
C MET A 266 -7.15 -10.45 -16.35
N GLU A 267 -6.11 -9.63 -16.49
CA GLU A 267 -5.02 -9.57 -15.53
C GLU A 267 -5.51 -9.01 -14.19
N GLY A 268 -5.27 -9.75 -13.13
CA GLY A 268 -5.57 -9.37 -11.75
C GLY A 268 -4.39 -9.61 -10.84
N TYR A 269 -4.41 -8.94 -9.68
CA TYR A 269 -3.42 -9.13 -8.63
C TYR A 269 -4.12 -9.67 -7.40
N LEU A 270 -3.53 -10.70 -6.79
CA LEU A 270 -4.00 -11.26 -5.53
C LEU A 270 -2.89 -11.17 -4.49
N SER A 271 -3.22 -10.69 -3.31
CA SER A 271 -2.27 -10.52 -2.22
C SER A 271 -2.69 -11.28 -0.99
N ILE A 272 -1.71 -11.94 -0.37
CA ILE A 272 -1.86 -12.59 0.93
C ILE A 272 -0.93 -11.90 1.93
N SER A 273 -1.45 -11.65 3.13
CA SER A 273 -0.67 -11.21 4.28
C SER A 273 -0.61 -12.29 5.35
N THR A 274 0.60 -12.56 5.83
CA THR A 274 0.87 -13.48 6.94
C THR A 274 1.96 -12.89 7.84
N HIS A 275 2.37 -13.61 8.87
CA HIS A 275 3.43 -13.14 9.77
C HIS A 275 4.28 -14.30 10.27
N PHE A 276 5.50 -13.99 10.72
CA PHE A 276 6.39 -14.88 11.46
C PHE A 276 7.18 -14.08 12.50
N SER A 277 7.60 -14.72 13.56
CA SER A 277 8.39 -14.12 14.64
C SER A 277 9.81 -14.68 14.60
N SER A 278 10.81 -13.80 14.39
CA SER A 278 12.19 -14.22 14.32
C SER A 278 13.13 -13.27 15.03
N ALA A 279 14.22 -13.81 15.55
CA ALA A 279 15.34 -13.02 16.03
C ALA A 279 16.44 -12.91 14.96
N HIS A 280 17.14 -11.78 14.96
CA HIS A 280 18.29 -11.56 14.10
C HIS A 280 19.34 -10.67 14.76
N ARG A 281 20.53 -10.64 14.16
CA ARG A 281 21.60 -9.72 14.47
C ARG A 281 22.13 -9.13 13.18
N LEU A 282 22.22 -7.81 13.08
CA LEU A 282 22.87 -7.16 11.95
C LEU A 282 24.37 -7.07 12.24
N ALA A 283 25.13 -7.97 11.64
CA ALA A 283 26.59 -7.99 11.77
C ALA A 283 27.21 -8.66 10.54
N HIS A 284 28.04 -7.90 9.83
CA HIS A 284 28.82 -8.43 8.72
C HIS A 284 29.90 -9.39 9.28
N PRO A 285 30.01 -10.63 8.77
CA PRO A 285 30.88 -11.64 9.36
C PRO A 285 32.36 -11.26 9.35
N ASP A 286 32.82 -10.52 8.35
CA ASP A 286 34.23 -10.14 8.17
C ASP A 286 34.63 -8.87 8.96
N LEU A 287 33.67 -8.22 9.65
CA LEU A 287 33.93 -6.99 10.37
C LEU A 287 34.06 -7.23 11.89
N SER A 288 34.90 -6.41 12.52
CA SER A 288 35.01 -6.37 13.97
C SER A 288 33.69 -5.96 14.65
N LEU A 289 33.50 -6.32 15.91
CA LEU A 289 32.35 -5.88 16.71
C LEU A 289 32.23 -4.35 16.74
N ALA A 290 33.34 -3.64 16.86
CA ALA A 290 33.36 -2.17 16.87
C ALA A 290 32.83 -1.59 15.55
N LYS A 291 33.31 -2.14 14.41
CA LYS A 291 32.87 -1.69 13.08
C LYS A 291 31.41 -2.05 12.80
N ASN A 292 30.96 -3.23 13.18
CA ASN A 292 29.55 -3.60 13.10
C ASN A 292 28.66 -2.69 13.95
N THR A 293 29.12 -2.28 15.14
CA THR A 293 28.36 -1.35 15.99
C THR A 293 28.31 0.05 15.38
N GLU A 294 29.37 0.50 14.71
CA GLU A 294 29.38 1.77 13.97
C GLU A 294 28.34 1.78 12.84
N ILE A 295 28.23 0.69 12.07
CA ILE A 295 27.36 0.59 10.89
C ILE A 295 25.90 0.36 11.29
N TYR A 296 25.64 -0.66 12.14
CA TYR A 296 24.29 -1.13 12.44
C TYR A 296 23.76 -0.67 13.82
N GLY A 297 24.56 0.07 14.57
CA GLY A 297 24.17 0.61 15.87
C GLY A 297 23.73 -0.49 16.86
N LYS A 298 22.56 -0.32 17.42
CA LYS A 298 21.98 -1.26 18.40
C LYS A 298 21.67 -2.64 17.81
N CYS A 299 21.43 -2.73 16.50
CA CYS A 299 21.10 -3.97 15.82
C CYS A 299 22.30 -4.93 15.73
N ALA A 300 23.54 -4.44 15.96
CA ALA A 300 24.75 -5.24 16.02
C ALA A 300 24.99 -5.94 17.38
N ARG A 301 24.13 -5.76 18.37
CA ARG A 301 24.30 -6.38 19.69
C ARG A 301 24.44 -7.89 19.60
N VAL A 302 25.36 -8.47 20.39
CA VAL A 302 25.77 -9.88 20.28
C VAL A 302 24.62 -10.88 20.42
N ASN A 303 23.67 -10.56 21.28
CA ASN A 303 22.50 -11.44 21.50
C ASN A 303 21.35 -11.23 20.49
N GLY A 304 21.52 -10.31 19.54
CA GLY A 304 20.49 -9.97 18.58
C GLY A 304 19.27 -9.26 19.19
N HIS A 305 18.22 -9.20 18.43
CA HIS A 305 16.87 -8.72 18.79
C HIS A 305 15.86 -9.42 17.88
N GLY A 306 14.56 -9.25 18.13
CA GLY A 306 13.52 -9.93 17.37
C GLY A 306 12.38 -9.01 16.97
N HIS A 307 11.67 -9.44 15.93
CA HIS A 307 10.51 -8.77 15.37
C HIS A 307 9.38 -9.76 15.09
N ASN A 308 8.16 -9.25 15.11
CA ASN A 308 7.01 -9.86 14.47
C ASN A 308 6.97 -9.32 13.04
N TYR A 309 7.58 -10.03 12.12
CA TYR A 309 7.58 -9.65 10.71
C TYR A 309 6.19 -9.88 10.11
N GLN A 310 5.66 -8.87 9.41
CA GLN A 310 4.49 -9.06 8.54
C GLN A 310 4.99 -9.23 7.12
N LEU A 311 4.52 -10.29 6.46
CA LEU A 311 4.86 -10.63 5.08
C LEU A 311 3.62 -10.47 4.21
N GLU A 312 3.76 -9.67 3.15
CA GLU A 312 2.75 -9.56 2.10
C GLU A 312 3.35 -10.13 0.80
N VAL A 313 2.65 -11.10 0.21
CA VAL A 313 3.01 -11.73 -1.06
C VAL A 313 1.94 -11.38 -2.08
N THR A 314 2.31 -10.66 -3.13
CA THR A 314 1.44 -10.31 -4.25
C THR A 314 1.82 -11.13 -5.47
N ILE A 315 0.86 -11.81 -6.06
CA ILE A 315 0.98 -12.50 -7.33
C ILE A 315 0.15 -11.78 -8.40
N LYS A 316 0.50 -11.99 -9.65
CA LYS A 316 -0.31 -11.55 -10.79
C LYS A 316 -0.54 -12.68 -11.80
N GLY A 317 -1.64 -12.60 -12.51
CA GLY A 317 -1.99 -13.52 -13.58
C GLY A 317 -3.39 -13.24 -14.10
N ASP A 318 -3.79 -14.00 -15.13
CA ASP A 318 -5.13 -13.91 -15.66
C ASP A 318 -6.14 -14.56 -14.71
N ILE A 319 -7.27 -13.91 -14.49
CA ILE A 319 -8.40 -14.45 -13.74
C ILE A 319 -9.03 -15.58 -14.59
N ASP A 320 -8.91 -16.82 -14.15
CA ASP A 320 -9.49 -17.98 -14.84
C ASP A 320 -11.02 -17.89 -14.90
N SER A 321 -11.58 -17.99 -16.08
CA SER A 321 -13.01 -17.79 -16.30
C SER A 321 -13.90 -18.85 -15.64
N SER A 322 -13.36 -20.01 -15.32
CA SER A 322 -14.12 -21.12 -14.73
C SER A 322 -14.10 -21.10 -13.20
N THR A 323 -13.02 -20.63 -12.61
CA THR A 323 -12.85 -20.56 -11.15
C THR A 323 -13.00 -19.16 -10.58
N GLY A 324 -12.78 -18.13 -11.41
CA GLY A 324 -12.72 -16.73 -10.97
C GLY A 324 -11.44 -16.36 -10.24
N MET A 325 -10.43 -17.21 -10.22
CA MET A 325 -9.21 -17.05 -9.43
C MET A 325 -8.00 -16.82 -10.33
N VAL A 326 -7.05 -16.02 -9.85
CA VAL A 326 -5.71 -15.92 -10.43
C VAL A 326 -4.89 -17.18 -10.12
N ILE A 327 -5.07 -17.74 -8.93
CA ILE A 327 -4.38 -18.95 -8.45
C ILE A 327 -5.24 -19.68 -7.42
N ASP A 328 -4.94 -20.95 -7.19
CA ASP A 328 -5.47 -21.69 -6.05
C ASP A 328 -4.92 -21.13 -4.74
N LEU A 329 -5.77 -20.46 -3.96
CA LEU A 329 -5.40 -19.81 -2.70
C LEU A 329 -4.84 -20.80 -1.66
N GLY A 330 -5.38 -22.02 -1.62
CA GLY A 330 -4.91 -23.07 -0.70
C GLY A 330 -3.48 -23.50 -1.04
N ALA A 331 -3.19 -23.70 -2.33
CA ALA A 331 -1.86 -24.05 -2.81
C ALA A 331 -0.85 -22.92 -2.58
N LEU A 332 -1.24 -21.65 -2.80
CA LEU A 332 -0.39 -20.50 -2.52
C LEU A 332 -0.06 -20.38 -1.03
N ASN A 333 -1.05 -20.53 -0.15
CA ASN A 333 -0.83 -20.54 1.30
C ASN A 333 0.12 -21.66 1.74
N GLN A 334 0.01 -22.86 1.16
CA GLN A 334 0.89 -23.98 1.45
C GLN A 334 2.32 -23.67 1.04
N ILE A 335 2.54 -23.11 -0.16
CA ILE A 335 3.87 -22.68 -0.61
C ILE A 335 4.47 -21.64 0.35
N ILE A 336 3.72 -20.62 0.74
CA ILE A 336 4.21 -19.61 1.68
C ILE A 336 4.56 -20.26 3.03
N THR A 337 3.74 -21.17 3.49
CA THR A 337 3.97 -21.90 4.75
C THR A 337 5.26 -22.73 4.67
N ASP A 338 5.40 -23.61 3.67
CA ASP A 338 6.50 -24.55 3.55
C ASP A 338 7.86 -23.86 3.30
N TYR A 339 7.84 -22.79 2.50
CA TYR A 339 9.08 -22.14 2.06
C TYR A 339 9.50 -20.94 2.91
N VAL A 340 8.56 -20.35 3.69
CA VAL A 340 8.86 -19.15 4.49
C VAL A 340 8.49 -19.32 5.95
N ILE A 341 7.24 -19.67 6.27
CA ILE A 341 6.80 -19.65 7.66
C ILE A 341 7.52 -20.75 8.47
N GLU A 342 7.47 -21.99 8.02
CA GLU A 342 8.13 -23.13 8.70
C GLU A 342 9.65 -22.91 8.90
N PRO A 343 10.43 -22.41 7.89
CA PRO A 343 11.85 -22.15 8.08
C PRO A 343 12.20 -20.94 8.94
N PHE A 344 11.29 -19.95 9.09
CA PHE A 344 11.63 -18.66 9.70
C PHE A 344 10.99 -18.45 11.06
N ASP A 345 9.79 -18.99 11.29
CA ASP A 345 9.07 -18.72 12.52
C ASP A 345 9.76 -19.31 13.75
N HIS A 346 9.86 -18.52 14.83
CA HIS A 346 10.53 -18.86 16.08
C HIS A 346 12.01 -19.28 15.92
N THR A 347 12.73 -18.69 14.96
CA THR A 347 14.15 -18.95 14.71
C THR A 347 15.06 -17.77 15.04
N PHE A 348 16.37 -18.02 15.12
CA PHE A 348 17.41 -17.00 15.07
C PHE A 348 18.05 -17.03 13.69
N LEU A 349 17.63 -16.13 12.79
CA LEU A 349 17.94 -16.17 11.35
C LEU A 349 19.43 -16.39 11.03
N ASN A 350 20.33 -15.71 11.76
CA ASN A 350 21.77 -15.86 11.57
C ASN A 350 22.32 -17.27 11.86
N LYS A 351 21.56 -18.14 12.52
CA LYS A 351 22.01 -19.47 12.91
C LYS A 351 21.22 -20.59 12.27
N ASP A 352 19.90 -20.38 12.22
CA ASP A 352 18.97 -21.44 11.87
C ASP A 352 18.67 -21.46 10.36
N VAL A 353 18.89 -20.33 9.66
CA VAL A 353 18.74 -20.23 8.20
C VAL A 353 20.13 -20.12 7.56
N ALA A 354 20.57 -21.19 6.87
CA ALA A 354 21.93 -21.31 6.33
C ALA A 354 22.38 -20.12 5.47
N PHE A 355 21.48 -19.53 4.70
CA PHE A 355 21.76 -18.34 3.88
C PHE A 355 22.30 -17.17 4.72
N PHE A 356 21.71 -16.92 5.90
CA PHE A 356 22.09 -15.80 6.76
C PHE A 356 23.31 -16.07 7.64
N ASN A 357 23.97 -17.22 7.49
CA ASN A 357 25.30 -17.44 8.10
C ASN A 357 26.37 -16.55 7.47
N GLN A 358 26.18 -16.16 6.18
CA GLN A 358 27.13 -15.35 5.41
C GLN A 358 26.57 -14.01 4.97
N VAL A 359 25.25 -13.86 4.93
CA VAL A 359 24.54 -12.64 4.51
C VAL A 359 23.91 -12.00 5.73
N VAL A 360 24.08 -10.69 5.89
CA VAL A 360 23.47 -9.94 6.99
C VAL A 360 21.95 -9.97 6.85
N PRO A 361 21.17 -10.43 7.83
CA PRO A 361 19.72 -10.52 7.74
C PRO A 361 19.06 -9.14 7.97
N THR A 362 19.34 -8.18 7.10
CA THR A 362 18.57 -6.94 6.99
C THR A 362 17.17 -7.24 6.44
N ALA A 363 16.20 -6.35 6.63
CA ALA A 363 14.87 -6.53 6.08
C ALA A 363 14.91 -6.73 4.56
N GLU A 364 15.80 -6.01 3.87
CA GLU A 364 16.02 -6.10 2.43
C GLU A 364 16.53 -7.48 2.01
N ASN A 365 17.55 -8.00 2.69
CA ASN A 365 18.09 -9.32 2.38
C ASN A 365 17.10 -10.45 2.71
N ILE A 366 16.31 -10.29 3.79
CA ILE A 366 15.24 -11.24 4.12
C ILE A 366 14.17 -11.24 3.03
N ALA A 367 13.68 -10.07 2.63
CA ALA A 367 12.67 -9.96 1.57
C ALA A 367 13.18 -10.46 0.22
N LEU A 368 14.45 -10.19 -0.12
CA LEU A 368 15.10 -10.70 -1.33
C LEU A 368 15.21 -12.23 -1.31
N TYR A 369 15.61 -12.82 -0.18
CA TYR A 369 15.64 -14.27 -0.02
C TYR A 369 14.26 -14.89 -0.21
N ILE A 370 13.24 -14.33 0.45
CA ILE A 370 11.85 -14.78 0.32
C ILE A 370 11.38 -14.69 -1.13
N SER A 371 11.62 -13.55 -1.81
CA SER A 371 11.25 -13.36 -3.21
C SER A 371 11.88 -14.40 -4.14
N ASN A 372 13.18 -14.67 -3.96
CA ASN A 372 13.88 -15.68 -4.77
C ASN A 372 13.37 -17.09 -4.49
N THR A 373 13.02 -17.39 -3.24
CA THR A 373 12.54 -18.72 -2.83
C THR A 373 11.13 -19.00 -3.34
N LEU A 374 10.24 -18.00 -3.33
CA LEU A 374 8.85 -18.18 -3.73
C LEU A 374 8.62 -18.16 -5.25
N ARG A 375 9.54 -17.59 -6.05
CA ARG A 375 9.35 -17.37 -7.49
C ARG A 375 9.00 -18.64 -8.26
N SER A 376 9.86 -19.66 -8.18
CA SER A 376 9.66 -20.91 -8.94
C SER A 376 8.42 -21.69 -8.50
N PRO A 377 8.16 -21.91 -7.20
CA PRO A 377 6.95 -22.62 -6.76
C PRO A 377 5.64 -21.91 -7.18
N ILE A 378 5.62 -20.57 -7.16
CA ILE A 378 4.45 -19.80 -7.61
C ILE A 378 4.26 -19.92 -9.12
N GLN A 379 5.36 -19.87 -9.89
CA GLN A 379 5.32 -20.03 -11.34
C GLN A 379 4.83 -21.43 -11.75
N GLU A 380 5.18 -22.46 -11.01
CA GLU A 380 4.69 -23.84 -11.23
C GLU A 380 3.17 -23.96 -11.01
N LEU A 381 2.57 -23.09 -10.22
CA LEU A 381 1.10 -23.02 -10.07
C LEU A 381 0.41 -22.18 -11.17
N GLY A 382 1.16 -21.62 -12.12
CA GLY A 382 0.62 -20.86 -13.26
C GLY A 382 0.43 -19.35 -13.03
N ALA A 383 0.90 -18.81 -11.90
CA ALA A 383 0.90 -17.36 -11.63
C ALA A 383 2.33 -16.80 -11.59
N THR A 384 2.47 -15.50 -11.60
CA THR A 384 3.76 -14.81 -11.47
C THR A 384 3.86 -14.13 -10.11
N LEU A 385 4.95 -14.38 -9.37
CA LEU A 385 5.26 -13.58 -8.20
C LEU A 385 5.50 -12.13 -8.66
N TYR A 386 4.68 -11.21 -8.19
CA TYR A 386 4.78 -9.80 -8.55
C TYR A 386 5.61 -9.01 -7.53
N LYS A 387 5.28 -9.15 -6.24
CA LYS A 387 5.92 -8.40 -5.18
C LYS A 387 5.96 -9.17 -3.86
N VAL A 388 7.06 -9.02 -3.15
CA VAL A 388 7.19 -9.37 -1.73
C VAL A 388 7.39 -8.09 -0.95
N LYS A 389 6.57 -7.86 0.07
CA LYS A 389 6.75 -6.77 1.03
C LYS A 389 6.94 -7.35 2.42
N LEU A 390 7.99 -6.91 3.08
CA LEU A 390 8.33 -7.30 4.45
C LEU A 390 8.28 -6.08 5.36
N VAL A 391 7.39 -6.12 6.34
CA VAL A 391 7.30 -5.09 7.38
C VAL A 391 8.03 -5.61 8.61
N GLU A 392 9.18 -5.02 8.91
CA GLU A 392 10.00 -5.36 10.07
C GLU A 392 9.48 -4.71 11.35
N SER A 393 9.00 -3.47 11.21
CA SER A 393 8.45 -2.69 12.30
C SER A 393 7.39 -1.72 11.76
N PRO A 394 6.56 -1.11 12.61
CA PRO A 394 5.56 -0.13 12.16
C PRO A 394 6.12 1.03 11.34
N ASN A 395 7.43 1.30 11.44
CA ASN A 395 8.07 2.43 10.77
C ASN A 395 8.95 2.03 9.59
N ASN A 396 9.26 0.74 9.42
CA ASN A 396 10.19 0.28 8.40
C ASN A 396 9.63 -0.94 7.66
N ALA A 397 9.64 -0.86 6.35
CA ALA A 397 9.31 -1.98 5.47
C ALA A 397 10.20 -1.95 4.24
N CYS A 398 10.33 -3.08 3.56
CA CYS A 398 10.92 -3.11 2.24
C CYS A 398 10.07 -3.91 1.26
N GLU A 399 10.21 -3.59 -0.02
CA GLU A 399 9.47 -4.20 -1.13
C GLU A 399 10.47 -4.67 -2.19
N ILE A 400 10.31 -5.92 -2.63
CA ILE A 400 11.04 -6.52 -3.74
C ILE A 400 10.05 -6.84 -4.84
N TYR A 401 10.24 -6.23 -6.01
CA TYR A 401 9.48 -6.58 -7.22
C TYR A 401 10.22 -7.66 -7.98
N ALA A 402 9.52 -8.70 -8.43
CA ALA A 402 10.14 -9.80 -9.17
C ALA A 402 10.62 -9.31 -10.56
N ALA A 403 11.81 -9.76 -10.97
CA ALA A 403 12.62 -9.15 -12.04
C ALA A 403 12.12 -9.29 -13.49
N ASP A 404 10.93 -9.84 -13.73
CA ASP A 404 10.31 -9.88 -15.07
C ASP A 404 9.38 -8.70 -15.36
N SER A 405 9.25 -7.76 -14.43
CA SER A 405 8.60 -6.49 -14.69
C SER A 405 9.56 -5.62 -15.53
N GLU A 406 9.28 -5.46 -16.81
CA GLU A 406 9.83 -4.39 -17.66
C GLU A 406 9.86 -3.10 -16.82
N SER A 407 11.02 -2.49 -16.73
CA SER A 407 11.34 -1.24 -16.03
C SER A 407 10.26 -0.85 -15.01
N ILE A 408 10.54 -0.95 -13.72
CA ILE A 408 9.61 -0.60 -12.66
C ILE A 408 8.93 0.73 -13.05
N SER A 409 7.83 0.64 -13.80
CA SER A 409 6.90 1.75 -13.89
C SER A 409 6.21 1.76 -12.54
N VAL A 410 6.51 2.77 -11.75
CA VAL A 410 6.00 2.96 -10.39
C VAL A 410 4.46 3.06 -10.33
N ASN A 411 3.83 2.98 -11.51
CA ASN A 411 2.37 3.06 -11.72
C ASN A 411 1.60 1.78 -11.39
N ALA A 412 2.25 0.68 -11.03
CA ALA A 412 1.53 -0.55 -10.72
C ALA A 412 1.26 -0.66 -9.22
N ALA A 413 -0.02 -0.70 -8.89
CA ALA A 413 -0.65 -1.16 -7.66
C ALA A 413 0.15 -0.94 -6.35
N VAL A 414 0.00 0.22 -5.78
CA VAL A 414 0.53 0.58 -4.46
C VAL A 414 -0.16 -0.25 -3.38
N SER A 415 0.46 -1.35 -2.95
CA SER A 415 -0.03 -2.03 -1.76
C SER A 415 0.42 -1.28 -0.51
N GLN A 416 -0.54 -0.94 0.32
CA GLN A 416 -0.36 -0.24 1.58
C GLN A 416 0.05 -1.16 2.72
N PRO A 417 0.71 -0.64 3.77
CA PRO A 417 0.70 -1.33 5.04
C PRO A 417 -0.74 -1.40 5.53
N VAL A 418 -1.20 -2.59 5.87
CA VAL A 418 -2.41 -2.74 6.69
C VAL A 418 -2.08 -2.03 8.00
N LEU A 419 -2.59 -0.81 8.18
CA LEU A 419 -2.64 -0.21 9.50
C LEU A 419 -3.54 -1.11 10.33
N ALA A 420 -2.94 -1.92 11.21
CA ALA A 420 -3.67 -2.57 12.26
C ALA A 420 -4.34 -1.44 13.06
N ILE A 421 -5.63 -1.25 12.83
CA ILE A 421 -6.45 -0.39 13.65
C ILE A 421 -6.63 -1.18 14.95
N VAL A 422 -5.87 -0.79 15.99
CA VAL A 422 -6.22 -1.12 17.38
C VAL A 422 -7.26 -0.12 17.83
#